data_eafc30f14ab0443dfea74b13b6f823c6
#
_entry.id   eafc30f14ab0443dfea74b13b6f823c6
#
_cell.length_a   1.000
_cell.length_b   1.000
_cell.length_c   1.000
_cell.angle_alpha   90.00
_cell.angle_beta   90.00
_cell.angle_gamma   90.00
#
_symmetry.space_group_name_H-M   'P 1'
#
loop_
_entity.id
_entity.type
_entity.pdbx_description
1 polymer ?
#
loop_
_entity_poly.entity_id
_entity_poly.type
_entity_poly.pdbx_seq_one_letter_code
_entity_poly.pdbx_strand_id
1 'polypeptide(L)'
;MAERGTIDDFKAKVTSDFARPNLFQVDLAFPNDILQGADLIDLGKFTVRAANLPSSQVGVIEVPFRGRVLKIAGDRTFEPWTITVMNDSGFKVRTAFELWASSIQAYNENFTSAAGLGDKSDSTGYFAD
;
A
#
# COMPACT_ATOMS: atom_id res chain seq x y z
N MET A 1 -21.97 -39.81 5.11
CA MET A 1 -22.63 -38.76 5.92
C MET A 1 -21.67 -37.60 6.04
N ALA A 2 -22.05 -36.44 5.60
CA ALA A 2 -21.26 -35.25 5.84
C ALA A 2 -21.27 -35.01 7.37
N GLU A 3 -20.12 -35.13 8.01
CA GLU A 3 -19.95 -34.71 9.40
C GLU A 3 -20.29 -33.22 9.48
N ARG A 4 -21.38 -32.92 10.16
CA ARG A 4 -21.68 -31.55 10.55
C ARG A 4 -20.61 -31.16 11.55
N GLY A 5 -19.73 -30.25 11.16
CA GLY A 5 -18.69 -29.73 12.03
C GLY A 5 -19.32 -29.28 13.35
N THR A 6 -18.92 -29.89 14.42
CA THR A 6 -19.35 -29.52 15.77
C THR A 6 -18.54 -28.30 16.26
N ILE A 7 -18.99 -27.62 17.31
CA ILE A 7 -18.23 -26.54 17.92
C ILE A 7 -16.87 -27.05 18.42
N ASP A 8 -16.80 -28.29 18.83
CA ASP A 8 -15.56 -28.90 19.30
C ASP A 8 -14.58 -29.15 18.14
N ASP A 9 -15.07 -29.57 16.99
CA ASP A 9 -14.25 -29.68 15.75
C ASP A 9 -13.72 -28.32 15.31
N PHE A 10 -14.54 -27.29 15.42
CA PHE A 10 -14.11 -25.92 15.13
C PHE A 10 -12.99 -25.47 16.09
N LYS A 11 -13.19 -25.66 17.39
CA LYS A 11 -12.17 -25.33 18.39
C LYS A 11 -10.87 -26.11 18.21
N ALA A 12 -10.98 -27.40 17.84
CA ALA A 12 -9.80 -28.23 17.57
C ALA A 12 -9.00 -27.79 16.35
N LYS A 13 -9.66 -27.21 15.34
CA LYS A 13 -9.03 -26.69 14.12
C LYS A 13 -8.46 -25.29 14.32
N VAL A 14 -9.04 -24.48 15.18
CA VAL A 14 -8.55 -23.14 15.53
C VAL A 14 -7.58 -23.24 16.70
N THR A 15 -6.34 -23.63 16.39
CA THR A 15 -5.29 -23.78 17.38
C THR A 15 -4.60 -22.46 17.76
N SER A 16 -4.77 -21.43 16.96
CA SER A 16 -4.22 -20.09 17.19
C SER A 16 -5.32 -19.05 17.37
N ASP A 17 -5.03 -18.01 18.12
CA ASP A 17 -5.94 -16.86 18.26
C ASP A 17 -6.18 -16.20 16.91
N PHE A 18 -7.39 -15.64 16.73
CA PHE A 18 -7.71 -14.91 15.51
C PHE A 18 -6.92 -13.60 15.43
N ALA A 19 -6.57 -13.21 14.20
CA ALA A 19 -5.96 -11.91 13.98
C ALA A 19 -6.89 -10.80 14.48
N ARG A 20 -6.37 -9.95 15.36
CA ARG A 20 -7.11 -8.84 15.92
C ARG A 20 -6.91 -7.60 15.05
N PRO A 21 -7.97 -6.93 14.60
CA PRO A 21 -7.88 -5.79 13.68
C PRO A 21 -7.17 -4.57 14.28
N ASN A 22 -6.98 -4.53 15.58
CA ASN A 22 -6.26 -3.47 16.29
C ASN A 22 -4.76 -3.76 16.50
N LEU A 23 -4.30 -4.97 16.19
CA LEU A 23 -2.92 -5.37 16.29
C LEU A 23 -2.27 -5.36 14.92
N PHE A 24 -1.87 -4.20 14.46
CA PHE A 24 -1.13 -4.00 13.23
C PHE A 24 -0.05 -2.93 13.40
N GLN A 25 0.98 -3.01 12.61
CA GLN A 25 2.04 -2.02 12.52
C GLN A 25 2.20 -1.63 11.06
N VAL A 26 2.43 -0.35 10.83
CA VAL A 26 2.67 0.20 9.50
C VAL A 26 4.07 0.77 9.46
N ASP A 27 4.88 0.29 8.55
CA ASP A 27 6.21 0.84 8.28
C ASP A 27 6.14 1.71 7.03
N LEU A 28 6.32 3.02 7.21
CA LEU A 28 6.35 4.00 6.14
C LEU A 28 7.79 4.20 5.69
N ALA A 29 8.14 3.71 4.51
CA ALA A 29 9.45 3.94 3.92
C ALA A 29 9.40 5.20 3.04
N PHE A 30 10.19 6.20 3.40
CA PHE A 30 10.34 7.41 2.60
C PHE A 30 11.64 7.35 1.78
N PRO A 31 11.68 7.99 0.60
CA PRO A 31 12.91 8.13 -0.18
C PRO A 31 14.00 8.86 0.62
N ASN A 32 15.27 8.55 0.32
CA ASN A 32 16.42 9.10 1.03
C ASN A 32 16.55 10.63 0.93
N ASP A 33 15.96 11.23 -0.09
CA ASP A 33 15.98 12.69 -0.31
C ASP A 33 15.08 13.48 0.65
N ILE A 34 14.23 12.79 1.40
CA ILE A 34 13.39 13.42 2.39
C ILE A 34 14.15 13.49 3.70
N LEU A 35 14.58 14.71 4.05
CA LEU A 35 15.22 15.02 5.33
C LEU A 35 14.34 14.55 6.48
N GLN A 36 14.89 13.77 7.43
CA GLN A 36 14.22 13.21 8.60
C GLN A 36 13.44 11.89 8.37
N GLY A 37 13.70 11.17 7.27
CA GLY A 37 12.98 9.93 6.97
C GLY A 37 13.04 8.88 8.08
N ALA A 38 14.15 8.72 8.77
CA ALA A 38 14.31 7.72 9.84
C ALA A 38 13.42 8.01 11.06
N ASP A 39 13.38 9.25 11.53
CA ASP A 39 12.55 9.66 12.67
C ASP A 39 11.06 9.56 12.32
N LEU A 40 10.71 9.78 11.04
CA LEU A 40 9.35 9.70 10.54
C LEU A 40 8.84 8.26 10.42
N ILE A 41 9.72 7.31 10.14
CA ILE A 41 9.39 5.88 10.10
C ILE A 41 8.93 5.44 11.48
N ASP A 42 9.68 5.78 12.52
CA ASP A 42 9.32 5.42 13.88
C ASP A 42 8.06 6.16 14.36
N LEU A 43 7.93 7.43 14.04
CA LEU A 43 6.70 8.18 14.34
C LEU A 43 5.48 7.58 13.63
N GLY A 44 5.62 7.16 12.38
CA GLY A 44 4.56 6.52 11.59
C GLY A 44 4.02 5.25 12.24
N LYS A 45 4.88 4.43 12.86
CA LYS A 45 4.48 3.20 13.54
C LYS A 45 3.44 3.44 14.65
N PHE A 46 3.52 4.59 15.32
CA PHE A 46 2.64 4.93 16.45
C PHE A 46 1.47 5.82 16.07
N THR A 47 1.56 6.55 14.96
CA THR A 47 0.55 7.53 14.58
C THR A 47 -0.51 7.00 13.62
N VAL A 48 -0.27 5.86 12.99
CA VAL A 48 -1.26 5.22 12.10
C VAL A 48 -2.35 4.59 12.92
N ARG A 49 -3.58 5.09 12.75
CA ARG A 49 -4.78 4.64 13.45
C ARG A 49 -5.52 3.54 12.72
N ALA A 50 -5.57 3.62 11.41
CA ALA A 50 -6.27 2.67 10.57
C ALA A 50 -5.55 2.50 9.23
N ALA A 51 -5.56 1.30 8.71
CA ALA A 51 -5.04 0.98 7.39
C ALA A 51 -5.92 -0.11 6.76
N ASN A 52 -6.13 -0.02 5.46
CA ASN A 52 -6.72 -1.13 4.70
C ASN A 52 -5.61 -1.99 4.09
N LEU A 53 -5.92 -3.23 3.78
CA LEU A 53 -5.03 -4.06 2.95
C LEU A 53 -5.42 -3.80 1.48
N PRO A 54 -4.51 -3.27 0.65
CA PRO A 54 -4.81 -3.07 -0.76
C PRO A 54 -5.03 -4.42 -1.44
N SER A 55 -6.08 -4.53 -2.22
CA SER A 55 -6.36 -5.71 -3.02
C SER A 55 -5.70 -5.61 -4.39
N SER A 56 -5.46 -6.76 -5.01
CA SER A 56 -5.10 -6.82 -6.42
C SER A 56 -6.17 -7.58 -7.17
N GLN A 57 -6.56 -7.07 -8.32
CA GLN A 57 -7.55 -7.69 -9.18
C GLN A 57 -6.87 -8.14 -10.48
N VAL A 58 -7.24 -9.33 -10.94
CA VAL A 58 -6.85 -9.83 -12.25
C VAL A 58 -8.00 -9.56 -13.20
N GLY A 59 -7.76 -8.76 -14.23
CA GLY A 59 -8.73 -8.47 -15.28
C GLY A 59 -9.13 -9.74 -16.01
N VAL A 60 -10.31 -9.74 -16.61
CA VAL A 60 -10.80 -10.85 -17.41
C VAL A 60 -10.84 -10.41 -18.86
N ILE A 61 -10.14 -11.16 -19.71
CA ILE A 61 -10.22 -11.01 -21.16
C ILE A 61 -11.26 -12.00 -21.67
N GLU A 62 -12.31 -11.48 -22.30
CA GLU A 62 -13.38 -12.29 -22.86
C GLU A 62 -13.11 -12.53 -24.34
N VAL A 63 -12.90 -13.80 -24.71
CA VAL A 63 -12.71 -14.21 -26.10
C VAL A 63 -13.97 -14.94 -26.57
N PRO A 64 -14.75 -14.36 -27.47
CA PRO A 64 -15.95 -15.02 -28.01
C PRO A 64 -15.53 -16.12 -29.00
N PHE A 65 -16.02 -17.31 -28.80
CA PHE A 65 -15.81 -18.44 -29.71
C PHE A 65 -17.09 -19.23 -29.90
N ARG A 66 -17.60 -19.29 -31.11
CA ARG A 66 -18.80 -20.08 -31.54
C ARG A 66 -19.99 -19.95 -30.60
N GLY A 67 -20.36 -18.71 -30.24
CA GLY A 67 -21.50 -18.43 -29.37
C GLY A 67 -21.27 -18.66 -27.87
N ARG A 68 -20.03 -18.97 -27.48
CA ARG A 68 -19.59 -19.04 -26.07
C ARG A 68 -18.46 -18.07 -25.82
N VAL A 69 -18.36 -17.58 -24.60
CA VAL A 69 -17.29 -16.69 -24.18
C VAL A 69 -16.30 -17.49 -23.33
N LEU A 70 -15.05 -17.51 -23.78
CA LEU A 70 -13.93 -18.04 -23.01
C LEU A 70 -13.32 -16.89 -22.20
N LYS A 71 -13.22 -17.07 -20.90
CA LYS A 71 -12.60 -16.08 -20.00
C LYS A 71 -11.15 -16.45 -19.75
N ILE A 72 -10.25 -15.52 -20.08
CA ILE A 72 -8.80 -15.68 -19.89
C ILE A 72 -8.36 -14.62 -18.88
N ALA A 73 -7.37 -14.96 -18.04
CA ALA A 73 -6.77 -14.00 -17.12
C ALA A 73 -6.04 -12.89 -17.91
N GLY A 74 -6.36 -11.65 -17.61
CA GLY A 74 -5.73 -10.47 -18.16
C GLY A 74 -4.72 -9.83 -17.20
N ASP A 75 -4.55 -8.53 -17.31
CA ASP A 75 -3.61 -7.77 -16.52
C ASP A 75 -4.03 -7.65 -15.05
N ARG A 76 -3.04 -7.59 -14.19
CA ARG A 76 -3.25 -7.37 -12.77
C ARG A 76 -3.25 -5.88 -12.46
N THR A 77 -4.28 -5.42 -11.80
CA THR A 77 -4.38 -4.04 -11.29
C THR A 77 -4.35 -4.05 -9.76
N PHE A 78 -3.77 -3.01 -9.19
CA PHE A 78 -3.67 -2.83 -7.75
C PHE A 78 -4.56 -1.67 -7.32
N GLU A 79 -5.25 -1.87 -6.20
CA GLU A 79 -6.03 -0.80 -5.59
C GLU A 79 -5.13 0.15 -4.78
N PRO A 80 -5.49 1.44 -4.68
CA PRO A 80 -4.74 2.38 -3.86
C PRO A 80 -4.80 1.96 -2.39
N TRP A 81 -3.67 2.08 -1.71
CA TRP A 81 -3.58 1.86 -0.29
C TRP A 81 -4.00 3.10 0.49
N THR A 82 -4.95 2.94 1.41
CA THR A 82 -5.47 4.03 2.22
C THR A 82 -5.10 3.82 3.67
N ILE A 83 -4.50 4.84 4.27
CA ILE A 83 -4.15 4.88 5.69
C ILE A 83 -4.72 6.11 6.35
N THR A 84 -5.07 5.98 7.62
CA THR A 84 -5.49 7.10 8.46
C THR A 84 -4.40 7.36 9.50
N VAL A 85 -3.80 8.54 9.45
CA VAL A 85 -2.70 8.95 10.32
C VAL A 85 -3.18 10.05 11.25
N MET A 86 -2.86 9.94 12.53
CA MET A 86 -3.04 11.03 13.48
C MET A 86 -1.90 12.03 13.31
N ASN A 87 -2.23 13.26 12.99
CA ASN A 87 -1.23 14.33 12.92
C ASN A 87 -0.85 14.78 14.33
N ASP A 88 0.44 14.99 14.54
CA ASP A 88 0.94 15.72 15.69
C ASP A 88 0.81 17.25 15.44
N SER A 89 1.07 18.04 16.46
CA SER A 89 1.06 19.51 16.36
C SER A 89 2.08 20.09 15.37
N GLY A 90 3.13 19.35 15.07
CA GLY A 90 4.19 19.72 14.12
C GLY A 90 3.90 19.31 12.67
N PHE A 91 2.84 18.54 12.40
CA PHE A 91 2.47 18.04 11.07
C PHE A 91 3.61 17.35 10.30
N LYS A 92 4.55 16.73 11.00
CA LYS A 92 5.77 16.17 10.42
C LYS A 92 5.50 15.12 9.33
N VAL A 93 4.61 14.17 9.60
CA VAL A 93 4.26 13.11 8.65
C VAL A 93 3.61 13.70 7.40
N ARG A 94 2.69 14.64 7.57
CA ARG A 94 2.04 15.32 6.45
C ARG A 94 3.04 16.08 5.60
N THR A 95 3.94 16.84 6.23
CA THR A 95 4.98 17.58 5.53
C THR A 95 5.89 16.66 4.73
N ALA A 96 6.22 15.48 5.25
CA ALA A 96 7.02 14.50 4.52
C ALA A 96 6.32 14.00 3.25
N PHE A 97 5.03 13.72 3.30
CA PHE A 97 4.26 13.33 2.12
C PHE A 97 4.12 14.48 1.11
N GLU A 98 3.94 15.72 1.58
CA GLU A 98 3.89 16.90 0.72
C GLU A 98 5.24 17.14 0.02
N LEU A 99 6.35 16.97 0.73
CA LEU A 99 7.68 17.05 0.15
C LEU A 99 7.93 15.94 -0.88
N TRP A 100 7.48 14.73 -0.58
CA TRP A 100 7.59 13.61 -1.52
C TRP A 100 6.79 13.88 -2.80
N ALA A 101 5.55 14.28 -2.68
CA ALA A 101 4.73 14.64 -3.84
C ALA A 101 5.35 15.78 -4.66
N SER A 102 5.90 16.81 -3.97
CA SER A 102 6.59 17.92 -4.62
C SER A 102 7.88 17.52 -5.30
N SER A 103 8.59 16.50 -4.80
CA SER A 103 9.81 15.99 -5.45
C SER A 103 9.52 15.18 -6.71
N ILE A 104 8.38 14.50 -6.76
CA ILE A 104 7.91 13.80 -7.97
C ILE A 104 7.55 14.82 -9.05
N GLN A 105 6.79 15.84 -8.68
CA GLN A 105 6.37 16.89 -9.59
C GLN A 105 6.32 18.24 -8.87
N ALA A 106 7.22 19.14 -9.23
CA ALA A 106 7.28 20.47 -8.65
C ALA A 106 6.07 21.32 -9.08
N TYR A 107 5.40 21.96 -8.12
CA TYR A 107 4.21 22.77 -8.38
C TYR A 107 4.47 23.97 -9.30
N ASN A 108 5.64 24.59 -9.19
CA ASN A 108 5.96 25.81 -9.93
C ASN A 108 6.36 25.55 -11.37
N GLU A 109 7.02 24.45 -11.64
CA GLU A 109 7.70 24.21 -12.91
C GLU A 109 7.15 22.99 -13.65
N ASN A 110 6.28 22.24 -13.01
CA ASN A 110 5.59 21.08 -13.57
C ASN A 110 6.52 20.01 -14.17
N PHE A 111 7.72 19.88 -13.59
CA PHE A 111 8.67 18.83 -13.94
C PHE A 111 9.25 18.16 -12.68
N THR A 112 9.86 17.02 -12.88
CA THR A 112 10.53 16.28 -11.80
C THR A 112 11.72 17.06 -11.27
N SER A 113 11.91 17.11 -9.99
CA SER A 113 13.07 17.78 -9.36
C SER A 113 14.38 17.31 -9.99
N ALA A 114 15.31 18.26 -10.19
CA ALA A 114 16.60 17.98 -10.79
C ALA A 114 17.44 16.92 -10.04
N ALA A 115 17.19 16.74 -8.75
CA ALA A 115 17.79 15.66 -7.96
C ALA A 115 17.36 14.27 -8.44
N GLY A 116 16.15 14.13 -8.99
CA GLY A 116 15.67 12.88 -9.58
C GLY A 116 16.19 12.59 -10.99
N LEU A 117 16.75 13.59 -11.67
CA LEU A 117 17.28 13.44 -13.02
C LEU A 117 18.73 12.98 -13.08
N GLY A 118 19.48 13.12 -11.97
CA GLY A 118 20.92 12.90 -11.95
C GLY A 118 21.34 11.45 -11.82
N ASP A 119 20.59 10.63 -11.15
CA ASP A 119 20.96 9.25 -10.90
C ASP A 119 19.84 8.27 -11.26
N LYS A 120 19.91 7.77 -12.47
CA LYS A 120 18.99 6.74 -12.99
C LYS A 120 19.10 5.39 -12.29
N SER A 121 20.07 5.23 -11.40
CA SER A 121 20.32 4.00 -10.67
C SER A 121 19.59 3.95 -9.34
N ASP A 122 19.05 5.08 -8.90
CA ASP A 122 18.41 5.14 -7.61
C ASP A 122 16.91 4.84 -7.75
N SER A 123 16.50 3.77 -7.11
CA SER A 123 15.12 3.29 -7.05
C SER A 123 14.25 4.18 -6.15
N THR A 124 14.33 5.50 -6.31
CA THR A 124 13.62 6.48 -5.48
C THR A 124 12.13 6.59 -5.80
N GLY A 125 11.64 5.84 -6.76
CA GLY A 125 10.21 5.83 -7.10
C GLY A 125 9.70 7.11 -7.77
N TYR A 126 10.59 7.90 -8.36
CA TYR A 126 10.22 9.11 -9.10
C TYR A 126 9.65 8.84 -10.50
N PHE A 127 9.79 7.63 -10.99
CA PHE A 127 9.23 7.22 -12.27
C PHE A 127 7.98 6.39 -12.02
N ALA A 128 6.84 6.90 -12.43
CA ALA A 128 5.66 6.07 -12.62
C ALA A 128 5.82 5.36 -13.96
N ASP A 129 5.88 4.04 -13.94
CA ASP A 129 5.79 3.22 -15.14
C ASP A 129 4.38 3.29 -15.73
#